data_ac3cdda58a74db93815a1390ca2350c3
#
_entry.id   ac3cdda58a74db93815a1390ca2350c3
#
_cell.length_a   1.000
_cell.length_b   1.000
_cell.length_c   1.000
_cell.angle_alpha   90.00
_cell.angle_beta   90.00
_cell.angle_gamma   90.00
#
_symmetry.space_group_name_H-M   'P 1'
#
loop_
_entity.id
_entity.type
_entity.pdbx_description
1 polymer ?
#
loop_
_entity_poly.entity_id
_entity_poly.type
_entity_poly.pdbx_seq_one_letter_code
_entity_poly.pdbx_strand_id
1 'polypeptide(L)'
;MDRQRHRLPTSVPTLEAMTEDGVALCDPALHVLYANPKFIEWYPAVSLGEGLDAAIDGFPQARAIGRLKKRGYFNQEYRDEEGKGTGRPQLISLSLRALEWEGAKYILVHARDNSALVEKDVIIASHTKMIERSNRELQRKTRLLQEKNDQLVALSSKLGKYLSPQVYQSIFTGENQVKVETYRKQLTVFFSDIQGFTELTDTLEPEALANVLNHYLQEMSEIAHKYGGTLDKFIGDGILIFFGDPKSKGVKEDALAAVLMALEMRERMVELRAYWRGLGVTKPLHVRMGINSGYCTVGNFGSDKRMEYTVVGGHVNLASRLEAAASTDEILISEETFTLLEDKIECEERGAIELRGISHAVKVYSVIDYNFERLDRIKTRVEETFEGFTLSLDLAGTDRERAIHTLRKMIDVLELDMLTPKGKQGGEDGDEAGEAGDG
;
A
#
# COMPACT_ATOMS: atom_id res chain seq x y z
N MET A 1 -89.53 29.06 -27.91
CA MET A 1 -88.77 27.86 -28.16
C MET A 1 -87.60 27.92 -27.22
N ASP A 2 -87.70 27.09 -26.19
CA ASP A 2 -86.89 27.10 -24.97
C ASP A 2 -85.44 26.76 -25.23
N ARG A 3 -84.54 27.70 -24.93
CA ARG A 3 -83.12 27.43 -24.72
C ARG A 3 -82.99 26.87 -23.31
N GLN A 4 -82.98 25.57 -23.14
CA GLN A 4 -82.53 24.93 -21.91
C GLN A 4 -81.13 25.39 -21.63
N ARG A 5 -80.97 26.37 -20.74
CA ARG A 5 -79.68 26.70 -20.08
C ARG A 5 -79.35 25.53 -19.20
N HIS A 6 -78.40 24.72 -19.62
CA HIS A 6 -77.75 23.73 -18.76
C HIS A 6 -77.20 24.53 -17.53
N ARG A 7 -77.88 24.42 -16.38
CA ARG A 7 -77.41 24.94 -15.15
C ARG A 7 -76.14 24.08 -14.73
N LEU A 8 -74.99 24.71 -14.74
CA LEU A 8 -73.79 24.13 -14.12
C LEU A 8 -74.07 23.76 -12.66
N PRO A 9 -73.55 22.66 -12.14
CA PRO A 9 -73.71 22.27 -10.74
C PRO A 9 -73.25 23.37 -9.84
N THR A 10 -73.97 23.66 -8.76
CA THR A 10 -73.68 24.70 -7.73
C THR A 10 -72.34 24.47 -6.95
N SER A 11 -71.68 23.34 -7.17
CA SER A 11 -70.39 22.97 -6.58
C SER A 11 -69.13 23.32 -7.41
N VAL A 12 -69.31 23.88 -8.63
CA VAL A 12 -68.18 24.25 -9.51
C VAL A 12 -67.34 25.42 -8.98
N PRO A 13 -67.86 26.42 -8.26
CA PRO A 13 -67.07 27.52 -7.70
C PRO A 13 -65.97 27.07 -6.71
N THR A 14 -66.13 25.92 -6.05
CA THR A 14 -65.15 25.42 -5.08
C THR A 14 -63.92 24.80 -5.73
N LEU A 15 -64.02 24.33 -6.94
CA LEU A 15 -62.91 23.86 -7.75
C LEU A 15 -62.06 24.98 -8.34
N GLU A 16 -62.67 26.20 -8.52
CA GLU A 16 -61.95 27.39 -9.03
C GLU A 16 -60.87 27.92 -8.09
N ALA A 17 -61.13 27.78 -6.78
CA ALA A 17 -60.24 28.40 -5.77
C ALA A 17 -59.05 27.50 -5.38
N MET A 18 -59.02 26.24 -5.83
CA MET A 18 -58.04 25.25 -5.33
C MET A 18 -56.97 24.82 -6.33
N THR A 19 -56.98 25.30 -7.58
CA THR A 19 -56.03 24.83 -8.58
C THR A 19 -55.30 26.00 -9.26
N GLU A 20 -53.96 25.98 -9.19
CA GLU A 20 -53.08 26.83 -10.02
C GLU A 20 -53.07 26.35 -11.49
N ASP A 21 -53.79 25.28 -11.79
CA ASP A 21 -53.88 24.66 -13.10
C ASP A 21 -55.12 25.20 -13.87
N GLY A 22 -55.02 25.21 -15.18
CA GLY A 22 -56.17 25.52 -16.06
C GLY A 22 -57.15 24.37 -16.09
N VAL A 23 -58.42 24.64 -15.84
CA VAL A 23 -59.48 23.61 -15.89
C VAL A 23 -60.62 24.08 -16.79
N ALA A 24 -61.07 23.21 -17.70
CA ALA A 24 -62.27 23.43 -18.47
C ALA A 24 -63.19 22.19 -18.47
N LEU A 25 -64.48 22.40 -18.61
CA LEU A 25 -65.47 21.36 -18.79
C LEU A 25 -66.09 21.50 -20.19
N CYS A 26 -66.15 20.39 -20.90
CA CYS A 26 -66.63 20.36 -22.24
C CYS A 26 -67.80 19.32 -22.39
N ASP A 27 -68.60 19.46 -23.44
CA ASP A 27 -69.48 18.44 -23.87
C ASP A 27 -68.77 17.27 -24.56
N PRO A 28 -69.40 16.16 -24.90
CA PRO A 28 -68.77 15.03 -25.61
C PRO A 28 -68.22 15.35 -27.01
N ALA A 29 -68.61 16.49 -27.61
CA ALA A 29 -68.09 17.00 -28.87
C ALA A 29 -66.87 17.95 -28.67
N LEU A 30 -66.50 18.20 -27.39
CA LEU A 30 -65.40 19.10 -26.95
C LEU A 30 -65.76 20.59 -27.16
N HIS A 31 -67.04 20.98 -27.12
CA HIS A 31 -67.37 22.39 -26.96
C HIS A 31 -67.29 22.81 -25.50
N VAL A 32 -66.67 23.94 -25.24
CA VAL A 32 -66.43 24.44 -23.90
C VAL A 32 -67.71 24.88 -23.23
N LEU A 33 -68.05 24.27 -22.10
CA LEU A 33 -69.20 24.61 -21.28
C LEU A 33 -68.84 25.53 -20.13
N TYR A 34 -67.57 25.35 -19.62
CA TYR A 34 -67.01 26.10 -18.53
C TYR A 34 -65.48 26.14 -18.66
N ALA A 35 -64.86 27.24 -18.24
CA ALA A 35 -63.40 27.34 -18.07
C ALA A 35 -63.13 28.22 -16.84
N ASN A 36 -62.12 27.79 -16.03
CA ASN A 36 -61.68 28.58 -14.87
C ASN A 36 -60.84 29.76 -15.34
N PRO A 37 -60.62 30.80 -14.48
CA PRO A 37 -59.82 31.98 -14.84
C PRO A 37 -58.42 31.64 -15.36
N LYS A 38 -57.78 30.62 -14.81
CA LYS A 38 -56.44 30.19 -15.20
C LYS A 38 -56.40 29.56 -16.60
N PHE A 39 -57.41 28.80 -16.96
CA PHE A 39 -57.56 28.26 -18.32
C PHE A 39 -57.75 29.39 -19.35
N ILE A 40 -58.59 30.40 -18.98
CA ILE A 40 -58.83 31.56 -19.84
C ILE A 40 -57.55 32.39 -19.99
N GLU A 41 -56.78 32.55 -18.93
CA GLU A 41 -55.48 33.24 -18.95
C GLU A 41 -54.52 32.60 -19.96
N TRP A 42 -54.43 31.26 -19.95
CA TRP A 42 -53.56 30.52 -20.86
C TRP A 42 -54.10 30.37 -22.27
N TYR A 43 -55.43 30.39 -22.41
CA TYR A 43 -56.15 30.25 -23.71
C TYR A 43 -57.18 31.36 -23.88
N PRO A 44 -56.73 32.59 -24.18
CA PRO A 44 -57.65 33.77 -24.26
C PRO A 44 -58.71 33.66 -25.35
N ALA A 45 -58.48 32.83 -26.37
CA ALA A 45 -59.41 32.58 -27.47
C ALA A 45 -60.59 31.65 -27.08
N VAL A 46 -60.60 31.15 -25.82
CA VAL A 46 -61.64 30.27 -25.35
C VAL A 46 -62.99 31.00 -25.24
N SER A 47 -64.03 30.47 -25.90
CA SER A 47 -65.36 30.96 -25.81
C SER A 47 -66.39 29.84 -25.51
N LEU A 48 -67.34 30.11 -24.64
CA LEU A 48 -68.36 29.13 -24.27
C LEU A 48 -69.22 28.72 -25.49
N GLY A 49 -69.33 27.42 -25.70
CA GLY A 49 -70.04 26.83 -26.82
C GLY A 49 -69.20 26.60 -28.07
N GLU A 50 -67.96 27.05 -28.10
CA GLU A 50 -67.05 26.78 -29.22
C GLU A 50 -66.15 25.57 -28.90
N GLY A 51 -65.58 24.97 -29.95
CA GLY A 51 -64.71 23.79 -29.83
C GLY A 51 -63.38 24.13 -29.23
N LEU A 52 -62.75 23.19 -28.55
CA LEU A 52 -61.40 23.32 -27.96
C LEU A 52 -60.33 23.61 -29.03
N ASP A 53 -60.56 23.18 -30.28
CA ASP A 53 -59.66 23.47 -31.41
C ASP A 53 -59.65 24.94 -31.83
N ALA A 54 -60.78 25.67 -31.59
CA ALA A 54 -60.85 27.13 -31.78
C ALA A 54 -60.07 27.87 -30.66
N ALA A 55 -59.95 27.30 -29.42
CA ALA A 55 -59.30 27.88 -28.27
C ALA A 55 -57.83 27.56 -28.21
N ILE A 56 -57.44 26.38 -28.67
CA ILE A 56 -56.07 25.84 -28.55
C ILE A 56 -55.57 25.54 -29.97
N ASP A 57 -54.65 26.35 -30.43
CA ASP A 57 -54.03 26.18 -31.73
C ASP A 57 -53.39 24.81 -31.91
N GLY A 58 -53.66 24.15 -33.03
CA GLY A 58 -53.15 22.81 -33.30
C GLY A 58 -53.76 21.69 -32.46
N PHE A 59 -54.87 21.93 -31.74
CA PHE A 59 -55.55 20.87 -30.98
C PHE A 59 -56.24 19.86 -31.89
N PRO A 60 -55.87 18.55 -31.78
CA PRO A 60 -56.36 17.53 -32.65
C PRO A 60 -57.76 17.02 -32.20
N GLN A 61 -58.80 17.84 -32.30
CA GLN A 61 -60.17 17.56 -31.79
C GLN A 61 -60.73 16.20 -32.22
N ALA A 62 -60.72 15.88 -33.49
CA ALA A 62 -61.22 14.60 -34.01
C ALA A 62 -60.46 13.37 -33.41
N ARG A 63 -59.13 13.50 -33.21
CA ARG A 63 -58.31 12.44 -32.59
C ARG A 63 -58.60 12.31 -31.11
N ALA A 64 -58.77 13.44 -30.41
CA ALA A 64 -59.12 13.48 -29.00
C ALA A 64 -60.44 12.82 -28.72
N ILE A 65 -61.52 13.19 -29.51
CA ILE A 65 -62.86 12.56 -29.44
C ILE A 65 -62.77 11.05 -29.68
N GLY A 66 -62.02 10.63 -30.69
CA GLY A 66 -61.84 9.22 -30.98
C GLY A 66 -61.21 8.41 -29.89
N ARG A 67 -60.19 9.00 -29.19
CA ARG A 67 -59.52 8.35 -28.05
C ARG A 67 -60.38 8.38 -26.78
N LEU A 68 -61.08 9.49 -26.52
CA LEU A 68 -61.99 9.59 -25.38
C LEU A 68 -63.07 8.54 -25.45
N LYS A 69 -63.64 8.30 -26.65
CA LYS A 69 -64.67 7.25 -26.88
C LYS A 69 -64.10 5.83 -26.64
N LYS A 70 -62.83 5.58 -26.98
CA LYS A 70 -62.24 4.24 -26.88
C LYS A 70 -61.60 3.96 -25.52
N ARG A 71 -60.96 4.98 -24.85
CA ARG A 71 -60.14 4.81 -23.69
C ARG A 71 -60.59 5.61 -22.48
N GLY A 72 -61.52 6.56 -22.63
CA GLY A 72 -61.97 7.46 -21.58
C GLY A 72 -61.01 8.61 -21.26
N TYR A 73 -59.86 8.66 -21.89
CA TYR A 73 -58.86 9.73 -21.67
C TYR A 73 -58.07 10.07 -22.93
N PHE A 74 -57.52 11.30 -22.95
CA PHE A 74 -56.58 11.78 -23.95
C PHE A 74 -55.59 12.75 -23.29
N ASN A 75 -54.30 12.59 -23.56
CA ASN A 75 -53.24 13.47 -23.05
C ASN A 75 -52.43 13.99 -24.24
N GLN A 76 -52.03 15.25 -24.16
CA GLN A 76 -51.15 15.89 -25.13
C GLN A 76 -50.36 17.01 -24.46
N GLU A 77 -49.10 17.19 -24.87
CA GLU A 77 -48.28 18.29 -24.46
C GLU A 77 -48.22 19.35 -25.56
N TYR A 78 -48.30 20.61 -25.14
CA TYR A 78 -48.14 21.77 -26.00
C TYR A 78 -46.93 22.56 -25.52
N ARG A 79 -46.00 22.81 -26.44
CA ARG A 79 -44.85 23.64 -26.20
C ARG A 79 -45.07 24.97 -26.93
N ASP A 80 -45.07 26.05 -26.19
CA ASP A 80 -45.16 27.40 -26.74
C ASP A 80 -43.71 27.93 -26.93
N GLU A 81 -43.23 27.87 -28.17
CA GLU A 81 -41.88 28.35 -28.51
C GLU A 81 -41.83 29.89 -28.66
N GLU A 82 -42.96 30.54 -28.89
CA GLU A 82 -43.06 31.98 -29.15
C GLU A 82 -43.45 32.79 -27.91
N GLY A 83 -43.93 32.15 -26.85
CA GLY A 83 -44.58 32.77 -25.68
C GLY A 83 -43.65 33.42 -24.65
N LYS A 84 -42.41 33.73 -24.94
CA LYS A 84 -41.53 34.45 -24.01
C LYS A 84 -42.06 35.88 -23.71
N GLY A 85 -42.80 36.00 -22.61
CA GLY A 85 -43.27 37.30 -22.09
C GLY A 85 -44.79 37.52 -22.09
N THR A 86 -45.59 36.54 -22.49
CA THR A 86 -47.08 36.64 -22.56
C THR A 86 -47.79 36.15 -21.29
N GLY A 87 -47.06 35.66 -20.25
CA GLY A 87 -47.66 35.06 -19.05
C GLY A 87 -48.18 33.63 -19.26
N ARG A 88 -48.05 33.07 -20.46
CA ARG A 88 -48.42 31.71 -20.79
C ARG A 88 -47.28 30.76 -20.49
N PRO A 89 -47.55 29.56 -19.91
CA PRO A 89 -46.49 28.58 -19.66
C PRO A 89 -45.84 28.10 -20.95
N GLN A 90 -44.49 27.88 -20.89
CA GLN A 90 -43.71 27.36 -22.03
C GLN A 90 -44.05 25.89 -22.39
N LEU A 91 -44.50 25.13 -21.41
CA LEU A 91 -44.94 23.74 -21.59
C LEU A 91 -46.23 23.50 -20.82
N ILE A 92 -47.31 23.22 -21.55
CA ILE A 92 -48.60 22.86 -20.98
C ILE A 92 -48.93 21.42 -21.30
N SER A 93 -49.18 20.61 -20.28
CA SER A 93 -49.75 19.28 -20.45
C SER A 93 -51.25 19.34 -20.34
N LEU A 94 -51.95 19.00 -21.44
CA LEU A 94 -53.39 18.83 -21.48
C LEU A 94 -53.78 17.37 -21.23
N SER A 95 -54.63 17.16 -20.22
CA SER A 95 -55.23 15.88 -19.90
C SER A 95 -56.76 16.00 -20.00
N LEU A 96 -57.37 15.23 -20.87
CA LEU A 96 -58.80 15.17 -21.03
C LEU A 96 -59.33 13.85 -20.49
N ARG A 97 -60.37 13.89 -19.67
CA ARG A 97 -61.03 12.70 -19.13
C ARG A 97 -62.52 12.77 -19.26
N ALA A 98 -63.12 11.69 -19.76
CA ALA A 98 -64.53 11.54 -19.78
C ALA A 98 -65.06 11.29 -18.35
N LEU A 99 -66.10 12.00 -17.98
CA LEU A 99 -66.79 11.81 -16.70
C LEU A 99 -68.32 11.84 -16.94
N GLU A 100 -69.06 11.15 -16.10
CA GLU A 100 -70.52 11.12 -16.13
C GLU A 100 -71.02 11.76 -14.83
N TRP A 101 -71.94 12.72 -14.99
CA TRP A 101 -72.54 13.44 -13.89
C TRP A 101 -74.02 13.60 -14.11
N GLU A 102 -74.86 13.23 -13.15
CA GLU A 102 -76.29 13.27 -13.21
C GLU A 102 -76.86 12.66 -14.51
N GLY A 103 -76.24 11.58 -14.98
CA GLY A 103 -76.70 10.88 -16.23
C GLY A 103 -76.24 11.55 -17.53
N ALA A 104 -75.55 12.70 -17.48
CA ALA A 104 -74.96 13.37 -18.64
C ALA A 104 -73.48 13.13 -18.75
N LYS A 105 -72.95 13.04 -19.99
CA LYS A 105 -71.47 12.85 -20.21
C LYS A 105 -70.80 14.19 -20.44
N TYR A 106 -69.74 14.38 -19.79
CA TYR A 106 -68.86 15.56 -19.89
C TYR A 106 -67.44 15.14 -20.11
N ILE A 107 -66.60 16.09 -20.58
CA ILE A 107 -65.14 15.91 -20.65
C ILE A 107 -64.49 16.97 -19.80
N LEU A 108 -63.75 16.54 -18.77
CA LEU A 108 -62.88 17.39 -17.94
C LEU A 108 -61.58 17.59 -18.69
N VAL A 109 -61.22 18.84 -18.91
CA VAL A 109 -59.93 19.26 -19.48
C VAL A 109 -59.08 19.86 -18.35
N HIS A 110 -57.94 19.29 -18.14
CA HIS A 110 -56.97 19.76 -17.15
C HIS A 110 -55.71 20.18 -17.90
N ALA A 111 -55.31 21.43 -17.77
CA ALA A 111 -54.10 22.01 -18.32
C ALA A 111 -53.14 22.28 -17.17
N ARG A 112 -51.97 21.71 -17.21
CA ARG A 112 -50.92 21.87 -16.17
C ARG A 112 -49.69 22.53 -16.76
N ASP A 113 -49.15 23.51 -16.03
CA ASP A 113 -47.87 24.13 -16.32
C ASP A 113 -46.71 23.20 -15.91
N ASN A 114 -45.93 22.73 -16.88
CA ASN A 114 -44.76 21.91 -16.70
C ASN A 114 -43.45 22.68 -17.05
N SER A 115 -43.50 23.99 -17.21
CA SER A 115 -42.35 24.82 -17.61
C SER A 115 -41.18 24.69 -16.60
N ALA A 116 -41.47 24.65 -15.30
CA ALA A 116 -40.45 24.45 -14.24
C ALA A 116 -39.72 23.09 -14.33
N LEU A 117 -40.37 22.07 -14.92
CA LEU A 117 -39.72 20.77 -15.17
C LEU A 117 -38.68 20.89 -16.28
N VAL A 118 -38.97 21.64 -17.35
CA VAL A 118 -38.02 21.85 -18.46
C VAL A 118 -36.78 22.63 -17.97
N GLU A 119 -36.99 23.67 -17.15
CA GLU A 119 -35.86 24.40 -16.56
C GLU A 119 -35.00 23.49 -15.67
N LYS A 120 -35.59 22.67 -14.81
CA LYS A 120 -34.89 21.72 -13.98
C LYS A 120 -34.07 20.71 -14.80
N ASP A 121 -34.65 20.19 -15.88
CA ASP A 121 -33.97 19.23 -16.76
C ASP A 121 -32.73 19.86 -17.43
N VAL A 122 -32.82 21.11 -17.85
CA VAL A 122 -31.68 21.87 -18.43
C VAL A 122 -30.59 22.07 -17.39
N ILE A 123 -30.94 22.43 -16.14
CA ILE A 123 -30.01 22.61 -15.04
C ILE A 123 -29.34 21.28 -14.69
N ILE A 124 -30.11 20.19 -14.56
CA ILE A 124 -29.60 18.84 -14.28
C ILE A 124 -28.63 18.42 -15.39
N ALA A 125 -28.99 18.60 -16.65
CA ALA A 125 -28.12 18.24 -17.77
C ALA A 125 -26.80 19.03 -17.76
N SER A 126 -26.85 20.33 -17.42
CA SER A 126 -25.65 21.15 -17.31
C SER A 126 -24.75 20.72 -16.15
N HIS A 127 -25.33 20.43 -14.99
CA HIS A 127 -24.61 19.93 -13.82
C HIS A 127 -23.99 18.56 -14.08
N THR A 128 -24.74 17.63 -14.70
CA THR A 128 -24.24 16.33 -15.08
C THR A 128 -23.00 16.45 -15.96
N LYS A 129 -23.06 17.30 -16.98
CA LYS A 129 -21.91 17.55 -17.86
C LYS A 129 -20.71 18.15 -17.14
N MET A 130 -20.96 19.04 -16.17
CA MET A 130 -19.88 19.62 -15.33
C MET A 130 -19.24 18.55 -14.44
N ILE A 131 -20.05 17.71 -13.78
CA ILE A 131 -19.58 16.60 -12.94
C ILE A 131 -18.77 15.60 -13.76
N GLU A 132 -19.23 15.23 -14.96
CA GLU A 132 -18.48 14.35 -15.85
C GLU A 132 -17.11 14.91 -16.24
N ARG A 133 -17.03 16.21 -16.55
CA ARG A 133 -15.75 16.88 -16.85
C ARG A 133 -14.83 16.88 -15.64
N SER A 134 -15.36 17.23 -14.47
CA SER A 134 -14.59 17.23 -13.22
C SER A 134 -14.08 15.82 -12.88
N ASN A 135 -14.92 14.81 -13.03
CA ASN A 135 -14.52 13.42 -12.78
C ASN A 135 -13.42 12.94 -13.74
N ARG A 136 -13.49 13.29 -15.03
CA ARG A 136 -12.42 12.97 -16.01
C ARG A 136 -11.10 13.65 -15.64
N GLU A 137 -11.17 14.92 -15.23
CA GLU A 137 -9.97 15.65 -14.79
C GLU A 137 -9.38 15.04 -13.52
N LEU A 138 -10.23 14.71 -12.55
CA LEU A 138 -9.81 14.06 -11.31
C LEU A 138 -9.15 12.70 -11.58
N GLN A 139 -9.76 11.86 -12.41
CA GLN A 139 -9.19 10.58 -12.83
C GLN A 139 -7.82 10.75 -13.49
N ARG A 140 -7.67 11.76 -14.37
CA ARG A 140 -6.38 12.05 -15.00
C ARG A 140 -5.32 12.47 -13.98
N LYS A 141 -5.68 13.34 -13.02
CA LYS A 141 -4.78 13.76 -11.94
C LYS A 141 -4.39 12.58 -11.04
N THR A 142 -5.35 11.74 -10.67
CA THR A 142 -5.10 10.56 -9.85
C THR A 142 -4.13 9.60 -10.55
N ARG A 143 -4.34 9.33 -11.84
CA ARG A 143 -3.44 8.49 -12.62
C ARG A 143 -2.02 9.06 -12.69
N LEU A 144 -1.89 10.36 -12.95
CA LEU A 144 -0.59 11.04 -12.99
C LEU A 144 0.12 10.98 -11.64
N LEU A 145 -0.61 11.19 -10.54
CA LEU A 145 -0.06 11.08 -9.19
C LEU A 145 0.42 9.65 -8.90
N GLN A 146 -0.35 8.64 -9.30
CA GLN A 146 0.03 7.24 -9.15
C GLN A 146 1.32 6.94 -9.93
N GLU A 147 1.39 7.32 -11.20
CA GLU A 147 2.60 7.15 -12.03
C GLU A 147 3.84 7.84 -11.42
N LYS A 148 3.66 9.05 -10.84
CA LYS A 148 4.74 9.76 -10.16
C LYS A 148 5.15 9.08 -8.85
N ASN A 149 4.18 8.59 -8.08
CA ASN A 149 4.46 7.85 -6.86
C ASN A 149 5.25 6.57 -7.16
N ASP A 150 4.83 5.81 -8.17
CA ASP A 150 5.51 4.58 -8.58
C ASP A 150 6.95 4.86 -9.05
N GLN A 151 7.16 5.97 -9.79
CA GLN A 151 8.51 6.43 -10.15
C GLN A 151 9.36 6.78 -8.93
N LEU A 152 8.80 7.48 -7.94
CA LEU A 152 9.50 7.84 -6.71
C LEU A 152 9.86 6.60 -5.89
N VAL A 153 8.94 5.64 -5.74
CA VAL A 153 9.20 4.38 -5.04
C VAL A 153 10.31 3.58 -5.73
N ALA A 154 10.25 3.48 -7.06
CA ALA A 154 11.28 2.79 -7.84
C ALA A 154 12.65 3.46 -7.72
N LEU A 155 12.70 4.80 -7.76
CA LEU A 155 13.94 5.56 -7.58
C LEU A 155 14.49 5.40 -6.16
N SER A 156 13.63 5.52 -5.15
CA SER A 156 13.96 5.31 -3.74
C SER A 156 14.56 3.92 -3.51
N SER A 157 13.92 2.87 -4.04
CA SER A 157 14.42 1.49 -3.96
C SER A 157 15.80 1.32 -4.63
N LYS A 158 16.03 1.99 -5.78
CA LYS A 158 17.36 1.97 -6.42
C LYS A 158 18.42 2.66 -5.55
N LEU A 159 18.10 3.83 -4.99
CA LEU A 159 19.01 4.55 -4.10
C LEU A 159 19.33 3.77 -2.82
N GLY A 160 18.34 3.02 -2.30
CA GLY A 160 18.52 2.16 -1.13
C GLY A 160 19.59 1.07 -1.30
N LYS A 161 19.93 0.70 -2.54
CA LYS A 161 21.03 -0.26 -2.80
C LYS A 161 22.44 0.32 -2.58
N TYR A 162 22.56 1.64 -2.53
CA TYR A 162 23.84 2.34 -2.33
C TYR A 162 24.00 2.88 -0.92
N LEU A 163 22.99 2.72 -0.07
CA LEU A 163 22.98 3.17 1.31
C LEU A 163 22.78 1.97 2.23
N SER A 164 23.36 2.01 3.43
CA SER A 164 23.00 1.00 4.43
C SER A 164 21.51 1.09 4.77
N PRO A 165 20.81 -0.02 5.06
CA PRO A 165 19.39 0.00 5.40
C PRO A 165 19.04 0.96 6.53
N GLN A 166 19.93 1.11 7.51
CA GLN A 166 19.75 2.01 8.65
C GLN A 166 19.82 3.47 8.23
N VAL A 167 20.78 3.84 7.37
CA VAL A 167 20.93 5.20 6.81
C VAL A 167 19.75 5.51 5.88
N TYR A 168 19.39 4.58 5.00
CA TYR A 168 18.21 4.72 4.12
C TYR A 168 16.95 5.01 4.94
N GLN A 169 16.67 4.20 5.97
CA GLN A 169 15.52 4.38 6.83
C GLN A 169 15.52 5.76 7.50
N SER A 170 16.66 6.16 8.09
CA SER A 170 16.80 7.46 8.76
C SER A 170 16.52 8.67 7.83
N ILE A 171 16.96 8.59 6.57
CA ILE A 171 16.72 9.65 5.57
C ILE A 171 15.25 9.69 5.14
N PHE A 172 14.64 8.52 4.88
CA PHE A 172 13.29 8.44 4.31
C PHE A 172 12.17 8.53 5.36
N THR A 173 12.44 8.24 6.64
CA THR A 173 11.46 8.49 7.72
C THR A 173 11.44 9.95 8.16
N GLY A 174 12.38 10.78 7.70
CA GLY A 174 12.46 12.19 8.04
C GLY A 174 12.95 12.46 9.47
N GLU A 175 13.48 11.43 10.16
CA GLU A 175 14.01 11.58 11.52
C GLU A 175 15.27 12.44 11.57
N ASN A 176 16.04 12.50 10.46
CA ASN A 176 17.22 13.35 10.36
C ASN A 176 17.21 14.17 9.07
N GLN A 177 17.41 15.48 9.17
CA GLN A 177 17.73 16.31 8.00
C GLN A 177 19.15 15.96 7.53
N VAL A 178 19.32 15.76 6.20
CA VAL A 178 20.66 15.54 5.61
C VAL A 178 21.44 16.85 5.66
N LYS A 179 22.08 17.09 6.80
CA LYS A 179 23.02 18.20 7.00
C LYS A 179 24.41 17.64 7.21
N VAL A 180 25.44 18.45 6.96
CA VAL A 180 26.81 18.14 7.34
C VAL A 180 26.92 18.30 8.86
N GLU A 181 26.41 17.29 9.57
CA GLU A 181 26.45 17.26 11.04
C GLU A 181 27.16 15.99 11.47
N THR A 182 28.12 16.16 12.37
CA THR A 182 28.88 15.06 12.96
C THR A 182 28.82 15.19 14.48
N TYR A 183 28.79 14.08 15.16
CA TYR A 183 28.78 14.06 16.61
C TYR A 183 29.66 12.94 17.16
N ARG A 184 30.12 13.11 18.38
CA ARG A 184 30.99 12.15 19.08
C ARG A 184 30.13 11.14 19.84
N LYS A 185 30.33 9.85 19.53
CA LYS A 185 29.57 8.76 20.15
C LYS A 185 30.49 7.57 20.43
N GLN A 186 30.17 6.80 21.46
CA GLN A 186 30.86 5.54 21.72
C GLN A 186 30.26 4.48 20.81
N LEU A 187 31.07 3.90 19.94
CA LEU A 187 30.70 2.92 18.91
C LEU A 187 31.59 1.70 19.03
N THR A 188 31.12 0.57 18.51
CA THR A 188 31.95 -0.59 18.24
C THR A 188 32.15 -0.69 16.74
N VAL A 189 33.42 -0.71 16.32
CA VAL A 189 33.86 -0.70 14.92
C VAL A 189 34.44 -2.04 14.57
N PHE A 190 34.04 -2.59 13.46
CA PHE A 190 34.46 -3.87 12.89
C PHE A 190 35.10 -3.65 11.53
N PHE A 191 36.25 -4.30 11.32
CA PHE A 191 36.87 -4.44 10.00
C PHE A 191 37.07 -5.92 9.70
N SER A 192 36.85 -6.30 8.43
CA SER A 192 37.29 -7.59 7.89
C SER A 192 37.95 -7.42 6.56
N ASP A 193 38.83 -8.35 6.20
CA ASP A 193 39.53 -8.40 4.92
C ASP A 193 39.80 -9.86 4.53
N ILE A 194 39.81 -10.15 3.21
CA ILE A 194 40.11 -11.48 2.69
C ILE A 194 41.65 -11.64 2.61
N GLN A 195 42.17 -12.61 3.32
CA GLN A 195 43.63 -12.87 3.31
C GLN A 195 44.11 -13.34 1.93
N GLY A 196 45.09 -12.62 1.35
CA GLY A 196 45.68 -12.98 0.08
C GLY A 196 44.78 -12.74 -1.13
N PHE A 197 43.76 -11.83 -1.02
CA PHE A 197 42.85 -11.49 -2.12
C PHE A 197 43.58 -10.96 -3.35
N THR A 198 44.65 -10.15 -3.16
CA THR A 198 45.48 -9.65 -4.28
C THR A 198 46.07 -10.78 -5.13
N GLU A 199 46.53 -11.88 -4.48
CA GLU A 199 47.04 -13.05 -5.23
C GLU A 199 45.90 -13.80 -5.96
N LEU A 200 44.69 -13.76 -5.41
CA LEU A 200 43.50 -14.36 -6.04
C LEU A 200 43.12 -13.59 -7.30
N THR A 201 43.25 -12.27 -7.31
CA THR A 201 42.97 -11.41 -8.48
C THR A 201 43.87 -11.75 -9.67
N ASP A 202 45.08 -12.23 -9.41
CA ASP A 202 46.01 -12.62 -10.46
C ASP A 202 45.75 -14.04 -11.02
N THR A 203 44.97 -14.86 -10.30
CA THR A 203 44.77 -16.28 -10.64
C THR A 203 43.39 -16.62 -11.18
N LEU A 204 42.37 -15.85 -10.84
CA LEU A 204 40.99 -16.07 -11.32
C LEU A 204 40.66 -15.20 -12.52
N GLU A 205 39.85 -15.74 -13.41
CA GLU A 205 39.21 -14.96 -14.46
C GLU A 205 38.34 -13.84 -13.85
N PRO A 206 38.32 -12.63 -14.46
CA PRO A 206 37.65 -11.46 -13.87
C PRO A 206 36.16 -11.68 -13.53
N GLU A 207 35.44 -12.46 -14.34
CA GLU A 207 34.02 -12.76 -14.11
C GLU A 207 33.84 -13.70 -12.91
N ALA A 208 34.70 -14.72 -12.78
CA ALA A 208 34.68 -15.65 -11.65
C ALA A 208 35.04 -14.92 -10.35
N LEU A 209 36.05 -14.05 -10.38
CA LEU A 209 36.44 -13.22 -9.26
C LEU A 209 35.29 -12.31 -8.80
N ALA A 210 34.64 -11.62 -9.74
CA ALA A 210 33.50 -10.75 -9.45
C ALA A 210 32.34 -11.53 -8.82
N ASN A 211 32.02 -12.71 -9.31
CA ASN A 211 30.97 -13.57 -8.77
C ASN A 211 31.29 -14.02 -7.33
N VAL A 212 32.51 -14.45 -7.07
CA VAL A 212 32.96 -14.88 -5.73
C VAL A 212 32.92 -13.71 -4.75
N LEU A 213 33.47 -12.54 -5.15
CA LEU A 213 33.48 -11.34 -4.31
C LEU A 213 32.06 -10.84 -4.01
N ASN A 214 31.20 -10.75 -5.03
CA ASN A 214 29.82 -10.30 -4.82
C ASN A 214 29.04 -11.27 -3.92
N HIS A 215 29.25 -12.57 -4.06
CA HIS A 215 28.64 -13.56 -3.18
C HIS A 215 29.13 -13.41 -1.74
N TYR A 216 30.43 -13.25 -1.54
CA TYR A 216 31.01 -12.96 -0.22
C TYR A 216 30.40 -11.69 0.41
N LEU A 217 30.43 -10.57 -0.31
CA LEU A 217 29.92 -9.30 0.18
C LEU A 217 28.43 -9.35 0.51
N GLN A 218 27.63 -10.07 -0.28
CA GLN A 218 26.22 -10.26 0.00
C GLN A 218 25.98 -11.04 1.28
N GLU A 219 26.62 -12.20 1.44
CA GLU A 219 26.45 -13.05 2.63
C GLU A 219 26.90 -12.32 3.91
N MET A 220 28.05 -11.62 3.88
CA MET A 220 28.53 -10.85 5.00
C MET A 220 27.61 -9.65 5.34
N SER A 221 27.02 -9.01 4.32
CA SER A 221 26.08 -7.90 4.51
C SER A 221 24.77 -8.37 5.14
N GLU A 222 24.27 -9.53 4.77
CA GLU A 222 23.06 -10.13 5.35
C GLU A 222 23.27 -10.46 6.83
N ILE A 223 24.43 -11.03 7.18
CA ILE A 223 24.82 -11.29 8.58
C ILE A 223 24.93 -9.96 9.34
N ALA A 224 25.60 -8.95 8.78
CA ALA A 224 25.73 -7.64 9.41
C ALA A 224 24.37 -7.02 9.72
N HIS A 225 23.44 -7.08 8.74
CA HIS A 225 22.10 -6.58 8.91
C HIS A 225 21.30 -7.33 10.00
N LYS A 226 21.41 -8.67 10.05
CA LYS A 226 20.78 -9.53 11.06
C LYS A 226 21.13 -9.09 12.48
N TYR A 227 22.40 -8.73 12.74
CA TYR A 227 22.87 -8.29 14.05
C TYR A 227 22.64 -6.79 14.30
N GLY A 228 22.19 -6.03 13.31
CA GLY A 228 21.92 -4.60 13.42
C GLY A 228 23.17 -3.73 13.22
N GLY A 229 24.20 -4.27 12.58
CA GLY A 229 25.40 -3.52 12.18
C GLY A 229 25.07 -2.52 11.06
N THR A 230 25.67 -1.34 11.13
CA THR A 230 25.60 -0.34 10.08
C THR A 230 26.78 -0.56 9.14
N LEU A 231 26.50 -1.05 7.92
CA LEU A 231 27.49 -1.18 6.88
C LEU A 231 27.90 0.22 6.40
N ASP A 232 29.14 0.61 6.65
CA ASP A 232 29.69 1.89 6.17
C ASP A 232 30.05 1.77 4.68
N LYS A 233 31.06 0.96 4.37
CA LYS A 233 31.53 0.79 3.00
C LYS A 233 32.31 -0.50 2.81
N PHE A 234 32.44 -0.88 1.55
CA PHE A 234 33.40 -1.87 1.10
C PHE A 234 34.71 -1.17 0.69
N ILE A 235 35.83 -1.73 1.07
CA ILE A 235 37.19 -1.22 0.78
C ILE A 235 37.94 -2.33 0.04
N GLY A 236 37.71 -2.44 -1.28
CA GLY A 236 38.14 -3.60 -2.04
C GLY A 236 37.34 -4.85 -1.64
N ASP A 237 38.02 -5.83 -1.07
CA ASP A 237 37.47 -7.04 -0.44
C ASP A 237 37.19 -6.87 1.07
N GLY A 238 37.66 -5.75 1.65
CA GLY A 238 37.44 -5.42 3.05
C GLY A 238 36.06 -4.81 3.31
N ILE A 239 35.56 -5.00 4.53
CA ILE A 239 34.26 -4.51 4.96
C ILE A 239 34.42 -3.70 6.24
N LEU A 240 33.86 -2.47 6.25
CA LEU A 240 33.75 -1.63 7.44
C LEU A 240 32.30 -1.60 7.92
N ILE A 241 32.12 -2.02 9.17
CA ILE A 241 30.80 -2.03 9.85
C ILE A 241 30.98 -1.35 11.21
N PHE A 242 29.94 -0.65 11.67
CA PHE A 242 29.93 -0.14 13.04
C PHE A 242 28.58 -0.37 13.71
N PHE A 243 28.58 -0.40 15.03
CA PHE A 243 27.41 -0.57 15.88
C PHE A 243 27.28 0.63 16.82
N GLY A 244 26.03 0.94 17.17
CA GLY A 244 25.71 2.03 18.07
C GLY A 244 25.15 3.27 17.39
N ASP A 245 25.10 3.30 16.06
CA ASP A 245 24.55 4.40 15.28
C ASP A 245 24.04 3.91 13.90
N PRO A 246 22.94 4.43 13.34
CA PRO A 246 22.00 5.39 13.92
C PRO A 246 21.15 4.82 15.07
N LYS A 247 21.06 3.52 15.21
CA LYS A 247 20.34 2.83 16.29
C LYS A 247 21.35 2.17 17.24
N SER A 248 21.10 2.25 18.53
CA SER A 248 21.90 1.60 19.58
C SER A 248 20.99 0.84 20.52
N LYS A 249 21.42 -0.33 20.95
CA LYS A 249 20.80 -1.11 22.03
C LYS A 249 21.50 -0.87 23.37
N GLY A 250 22.60 -0.12 23.37
CA GLY A 250 23.49 0.11 24.47
C GLY A 250 24.92 -0.33 24.13
N VAL A 251 25.93 0.32 24.73
CA VAL A 251 27.33 0.10 24.35
C VAL A 251 27.78 -1.36 24.51
N LYS A 252 27.31 -2.06 25.56
CA LYS A 252 27.64 -3.46 25.81
C LYS A 252 26.93 -4.39 24.82
N GLU A 253 25.67 -4.14 24.57
CA GLU A 253 24.85 -4.90 23.62
C GLU A 253 25.35 -4.73 22.18
N ASP A 254 25.79 -3.52 21.83
CA ASP A 254 26.35 -3.20 20.52
C ASP A 254 27.71 -3.89 20.34
N ALA A 255 28.56 -3.92 21.36
CA ALA A 255 29.83 -4.65 21.34
C ALA A 255 29.62 -6.18 21.24
N LEU A 256 28.66 -6.71 21.98
CA LEU A 256 28.30 -8.13 21.92
C LEU A 256 27.76 -8.51 20.52
N ALA A 257 26.88 -7.68 19.98
CA ALA A 257 26.32 -7.91 18.64
C ALA A 257 27.42 -7.91 17.56
N ALA A 258 28.40 -7.03 17.65
CA ALA A 258 29.56 -6.99 16.75
C ALA A 258 30.39 -8.28 16.80
N VAL A 259 30.62 -8.82 17.99
CA VAL A 259 31.41 -10.06 18.14
C VAL A 259 30.62 -11.28 17.70
N LEU A 260 29.33 -11.36 18.03
CA LEU A 260 28.45 -12.45 17.54
C LEU A 260 28.31 -12.44 16.01
N MET A 261 28.20 -11.27 15.41
CA MET A 261 28.24 -11.11 13.95
C MET A 261 29.56 -11.67 13.37
N ALA A 262 30.71 -11.32 13.97
CA ALA A 262 32.00 -11.79 13.49
C ALA A 262 32.16 -13.32 13.62
N LEU A 263 31.65 -13.93 14.68
CA LEU A 263 31.58 -15.38 14.85
C LEU A 263 30.77 -16.04 13.77
N GLU A 264 29.54 -15.56 13.50
CA GLU A 264 28.69 -16.11 12.43
C GLU A 264 29.32 -15.89 11.04
N MET A 265 29.95 -14.76 10.78
CA MET A 265 30.70 -14.52 9.54
C MET A 265 31.84 -15.55 9.37
N ARG A 266 32.58 -15.85 10.43
CA ARG A 266 33.63 -16.85 10.42
C ARG A 266 33.10 -18.25 10.10
N GLU A 267 32.00 -18.65 10.71
CA GLU A 267 31.31 -19.92 10.41
C GLU A 267 30.83 -19.98 8.96
N ARG A 268 30.19 -18.90 8.50
CA ARG A 268 29.68 -18.80 7.13
C ARG A 268 30.78 -18.93 6.10
N MET A 269 31.98 -18.40 6.37
CA MET A 269 33.14 -18.57 5.50
C MET A 269 33.55 -20.04 5.32
N VAL A 270 33.35 -20.90 6.31
CA VAL A 270 33.60 -22.35 6.17
C VAL A 270 32.66 -22.95 5.13
N GLU A 271 31.38 -22.61 5.17
CA GLU A 271 30.36 -23.07 4.21
C GLU A 271 30.64 -22.53 2.80
N LEU A 272 30.95 -21.24 2.69
CA LEU A 272 31.24 -20.59 1.41
C LEU A 272 32.48 -21.19 0.72
N ARG A 273 33.53 -21.55 1.48
CA ARG A 273 34.71 -22.23 0.95
C ARG A 273 34.37 -23.57 0.30
N ALA A 274 33.47 -24.35 0.91
CA ALA A 274 32.98 -25.60 0.33
C ALA A 274 32.20 -25.37 -0.98
N TYR A 275 31.33 -24.37 -0.98
CA TYR A 275 30.56 -23.97 -2.15
C TYR A 275 31.45 -23.51 -3.31
N TRP A 276 32.39 -22.58 -3.08
CA TRP A 276 33.28 -22.07 -4.13
C TRP A 276 34.24 -23.10 -4.66
N ARG A 277 34.67 -24.07 -3.82
CA ARG A 277 35.44 -25.23 -4.32
C ARG A 277 34.68 -26.01 -5.37
N GLY A 278 33.37 -26.20 -5.18
CA GLY A 278 32.48 -26.82 -6.18
C GLY A 278 32.38 -26.01 -7.48
N LEU A 279 32.63 -24.70 -7.44
CA LEU A 279 32.69 -23.82 -8.61
C LEU A 279 34.09 -23.69 -9.25
N GLY A 280 35.07 -24.44 -8.76
CA GLY A 280 36.42 -24.46 -9.33
C GLY A 280 37.42 -23.50 -8.66
N VAL A 281 37.05 -22.82 -7.57
CA VAL A 281 37.99 -22.01 -6.77
C VAL A 281 38.83 -22.95 -5.93
N THR A 282 40.06 -23.20 -6.35
CA THR A 282 40.96 -24.18 -5.72
C THR A 282 41.61 -23.67 -4.43
N LYS A 283 41.89 -22.35 -4.36
CA LYS A 283 42.49 -21.72 -3.18
C LYS A 283 41.39 -21.30 -2.19
N PRO A 284 41.38 -21.83 -0.96
CA PRO A 284 40.35 -21.44 0.02
C PRO A 284 40.54 -19.99 0.43
N LEU A 285 39.43 -19.24 0.54
CA LEU A 285 39.41 -17.87 1.01
C LEU A 285 39.32 -17.86 2.54
N HIS A 286 40.18 -17.11 3.16
CA HIS A 286 40.23 -16.90 4.63
C HIS A 286 39.99 -15.43 4.92
N VAL A 287 39.44 -15.12 6.09
CA VAL A 287 39.19 -13.75 6.52
C VAL A 287 39.96 -13.43 7.76
N ARG A 288 40.31 -12.16 7.92
CA ARG A 288 40.83 -11.59 9.15
C ARG A 288 39.84 -10.57 9.65
N MET A 289 39.65 -10.47 10.96
CA MET A 289 38.67 -9.57 11.57
C MET A 289 39.25 -8.83 12.74
N GLY A 290 38.95 -7.53 12.83
CA GLY A 290 39.38 -6.68 13.94
C GLY A 290 38.21 -5.87 14.50
N ILE A 291 38.04 -5.86 15.84
CA ILE A 291 36.95 -5.13 16.49
C ILE A 291 37.51 -4.24 17.60
N ASN A 292 37.09 -2.99 17.63
CA ASN A 292 37.41 -2.06 18.67
C ASN A 292 36.23 -1.19 19.09
N SER A 293 36.05 -0.97 20.37
CA SER A 293 35.03 -0.11 20.93
C SER A 293 35.62 1.17 21.49
N GLY A 294 35.03 2.31 21.18
CA GLY A 294 35.52 3.60 21.71
C GLY A 294 34.79 4.80 21.12
N TYR A 295 35.22 5.98 21.52
CA TYR A 295 34.62 7.23 21.05
C TYR A 295 35.10 7.57 19.64
N CYS A 296 34.16 7.55 18.70
CA CYS A 296 34.35 7.95 17.31
C CYS A 296 33.52 9.19 17.00
N THR A 297 33.85 9.88 15.93
CA THR A 297 33.01 10.90 15.33
C THR A 297 32.24 10.24 14.20
N VAL A 298 30.91 10.26 14.27
CA VAL A 298 29.98 9.67 13.28
C VAL A 298 29.08 10.76 12.71
N GLY A 299 28.68 10.60 11.48
CA GLY A 299 27.76 11.53 10.80
C GLY A 299 28.09 11.71 9.32
N ASN A 300 27.58 12.78 8.75
CA ASN A 300 27.77 13.09 7.33
C ASN A 300 29.09 13.85 7.13
N PHE A 301 30.03 13.24 6.43
CA PHE A 301 31.29 13.84 6.04
C PHE A 301 31.31 14.09 4.53
N GLY A 302 31.96 15.17 4.11
CA GLY A 302 32.16 15.46 2.69
C GLY A 302 31.86 16.90 2.32
N SER A 303 31.31 17.08 1.13
CA SER A 303 30.94 18.38 0.59
C SER A 303 29.47 18.42 0.19
N ASP A 304 28.94 19.61 -0.13
CA ASP A 304 27.56 19.77 -0.63
C ASP A 304 27.22 18.92 -1.86
N LYS A 305 28.24 18.49 -2.61
CA LYS A 305 28.08 17.67 -3.82
C LYS A 305 28.23 16.17 -3.58
N ARG A 306 28.94 15.79 -2.52
CA ARG A 306 29.17 14.39 -2.16
C ARG A 306 29.34 14.25 -0.65
N MET A 307 28.42 13.54 -0.05
CA MET A 307 28.42 13.21 1.37
C MET A 307 28.46 11.70 1.56
N GLU A 308 29.16 11.29 2.60
CA GLU A 308 29.19 9.91 3.08
C GLU A 308 28.82 9.90 4.55
N TYR A 309 27.89 9.06 4.94
CA TYR A 309 27.63 8.79 6.35
C TYR A 309 28.63 7.76 6.81
N THR A 310 29.56 8.16 7.67
CA THR A 310 30.70 7.32 8.03
C THR A 310 31.21 7.64 9.44
N VAL A 311 32.15 6.84 9.89
CA VAL A 311 32.79 7.01 11.17
C VAL A 311 34.26 7.35 10.98
N VAL A 312 34.80 8.27 11.84
CA VAL A 312 36.20 8.72 11.82
C VAL A 312 36.72 8.79 13.23
N GLY A 313 37.98 8.41 13.43
CA GLY A 313 38.65 8.55 14.72
C GLY A 313 39.79 7.55 14.97
N GLY A 314 40.55 7.76 16.03
CA GLY A 314 41.65 6.85 16.43
C GLY A 314 41.17 5.42 16.69
N HIS A 315 39.96 5.27 17.24
CA HIS A 315 39.39 3.96 17.51
C HIS A 315 38.95 3.20 16.23
N VAL A 316 38.62 3.91 15.18
CA VAL A 316 38.38 3.32 13.84
C VAL A 316 39.67 2.77 13.25
N ASN A 317 40.76 3.58 13.36
CA ASN A 317 42.08 3.15 12.91
C ASN A 317 42.58 1.95 13.71
N LEU A 318 42.28 1.90 15.03
CA LEU A 318 42.68 0.77 15.87
C LEU A 318 41.98 -0.51 15.41
N ALA A 319 40.69 -0.49 15.12
CA ALA A 319 39.95 -1.66 14.59
C ALA A 319 40.58 -2.19 13.28
N SER A 320 40.92 -1.30 12.34
CA SER A 320 41.61 -1.66 11.10
C SER A 320 43.02 -2.26 11.37
N ARG A 321 43.77 -1.76 12.39
CA ARG A 321 45.06 -2.34 12.73
C ARG A 321 44.96 -3.71 13.41
N LEU A 322 43.93 -3.93 14.20
CA LEU A 322 43.61 -5.24 14.76
C LEU A 322 43.33 -6.25 13.65
N GLU A 323 42.49 -5.88 12.66
CA GLU A 323 42.25 -6.73 11.50
C GLU A 323 43.56 -7.09 10.79
N ALA A 324 44.40 -6.10 10.48
CA ALA A 324 45.69 -6.33 9.79
C ALA A 324 46.68 -7.20 10.61
N ALA A 325 46.59 -7.19 11.94
CA ALA A 325 47.43 -7.99 12.85
C ALA A 325 46.84 -9.40 13.10
N ALA A 326 45.58 -9.63 12.77
CA ALA A 326 44.92 -10.91 12.98
C ALA A 326 45.52 -12.00 12.08
N SER A 327 45.60 -13.21 12.61
CA SER A 327 45.99 -14.41 11.88
C SER A 327 44.80 -14.88 10.98
N THR A 328 45.02 -15.94 10.25
CA THR A 328 44.02 -16.57 9.38
C THR A 328 42.77 -16.98 10.16
N ASP A 329 41.59 -16.55 9.73
CA ASP A 329 40.28 -16.80 10.37
C ASP A 329 40.20 -16.34 11.84
N GLU A 330 41.09 -15.44 12.26
CA GLU A 330 41.13 -14.90 13.62
C GLU A 330 40.30 -13.63 13.74
N ILE A 331 39.64 -13.49 14.89
CA ILE A 331 38.91 -12.27 15.30
C ILE A 331 39.67 -11.66 16.46
N LEU A 332 40.38 -10.55 16.22
CA LEU A 332 41.09 -9.81 17.27
C LEU A 332 40.24 -8.66 17.80
N ILE A 333 40.19 -8.53 19.13
CA ILE A 333 39.48 -7.45 19.79
C ILE A 333 40.41 -6.69 20.75
N SER A 334 40.17 -5.41 20.96
CA SER A 334 40.89 -4.61 21.94
C SER A 334 40.44 -4.90 23.37
N GLU A 335 41.24 -4.47 24.37
CA GLU A 335 40.89 -4.57 25.80
C GLU A 335 39.60 -3.82 26.11
N GLU A 336 39.34 -2.68 25.46
CA GLU A 336 38.10 -1.91 25.62
C GLU A 336 36.87 -2.72 25.18
N THR A 337 36.95 -3.41 24.03
CA THR A 337 35.89 -4.29 23.58
C THR A 337 35.72 -5.49 24.51
N PHE A 338 36.82 -6.15 24.89
CA PHE A 338 36.82 -7.30 25.81
C PHE A 338 36.08 -6.97 27.11
N THR A 339 36.38 -5.81 27.71
CA THR A 339 35.76 -5.37 28.95
C THR A 339 34.24 -5.20 28.86
N LEU A 340 33.70 -4.87 27.66
CA LEU A 340 32.27 -4.71 27.44
C LEU A 340 31.53 -6.03 27.30
N LEU A 341 32.25 -7.14 27.02
CA LEU A 341 31.62 -8.43 26.73
C LEU A 341 31.16 -9.20 27.98
N GLU A 342 31.62 -8.80 29.19
CA GLU A 342 31.18 -9.34 30.49
C GLU A 342 31.24 -10.88 30.59
N ASP A 343 32.33 -11.49 30.11
CA ASP A 343 32.52 -12.94 30.07
C ASP A 343 31.50 -13.74 29.24
N LYS A 344 30.69 -13.08 28.40
CA LYS A 344 29.73 -13.74 27.48
C LYS A 344 30.42 -14.43 26.29
N ILE A 345 31.67 -14.02 26.05
CA ILE A 345 32.50 -14.50 24.94
C ILE A 345 33.75 -15.13 25.53
N GLU A 346 34.15 -16.30 25.05
CA GLU A 346 35.41 -16.94 25.38
C GLU A 346 36.50 -16.30 24.53
N CYS A 347 37.53 -15.75 25.22
CA CYS A 347 38.66 -15.06 24.60
C CYS A 347 39.97 -15.54 25.15
N GLU A 348 40.99 -15.63 24.28
CA GLU A 348 42.40 -15.89 24.65
C GLU A 348 43.17 -14.58 24.64
N GLU A 349 43.88 -14.28 25.71
CA GLU A 349 44.76 -13.11 25.77
C GLU A 349 45.98 -13.31 24.87
N ARG A 350 46.18 -12.40 23.91
CA ARG A 350 47.34 -12.41 23.00
C ARG A 350 48.49 -11.50 23.50
N GLY A 351 48.29 -10.85 24.65
CA GLY A 351 49.24 -9.90 25.21
C GLY A 351 49.14 -8.51 24.57
N ALA A 352 50.22 -7.74 24.75
CA ALA A 352 50.31 -6.40 24.20
C ALA A 352 51.09 -6.43 22.87
N ILE A 353 50.45 -5.91 21.80
CA ILE A 353 51.05 -5.86 20.45
C ILE A 353 51.30 -4.42 20.02
N GLU A 354 52.45 -4.20 19.35
CA GLU A 354 52.75 -2.91 18.72
C GLU A 354 52.03 -2.83 17.36
N LEU A 355 51.20 -1.82 17.22
CA LEU A 355 50.43 -1.60 15.98
C LEU A 355 51.00 -0.39 15.24
N ARG A 356 51.16 -0.51 13.93
CA ARG A 356 51.76 0.55 13.11
C ARG A 356 50.95 1.85 13.24
N GLY A 357 51.58 2.94 13.65
CA GLY A 357 50.98 4.27 13.81
C GLY A 357 50.20 4.47 15.09
N ILE A 358 50.33 3.56 16.07
CA ILE A 358 49.85 3.70 17.44
C ILE A 358 51.09 3.80 18.36
N SER A 359 51.09 4.83 19.20
CA SER A 359 52.27 5.20 19.99
C SER A 359 52.55 4.32 21.20
N HIS A 360 51.64 3.41 21.55
CA HIS A 360 51.75 2.50 22.71
C HIS A 360 51.29 1.10 22.30
N ALA A 361 51.80 0.11 22.98
CA ALA A 361 51.36 -1.26 22.81
C ALA A 361 49.91 -1.40 23.27
N VAL A 362 49.10 -2.10 22.49
CA VAL A 362 47.68 -2.32 22.76
C VAL A 362 47.48 -3.75 23.21
N LYS A 363 46.82 -3.96 24.34
CA LYS A 363 46.44 -5.28 24.83
C LYS A 363 45.29 -5.82 23.99
N VAL A 364 45.44 -7.03 23.48
CA VAL A 364 44.49 -7.63 22.54
C VAL A 364 44.09 -9.04 22.94
N TYR A 365 42.91 -9.45 22.49
CA TYR A 365 42.31 -10.74 22.76
C TYR A 365 41.88 -11.37 21.47
N SER A 366 42.07 -12.68 21.33
CA SER A 366 41.52 -13.49 20.23
C SER A 366 40.21 -14.10 20.67
N VAL A 367 39.15 -13.88 19.88
CA VAL A 367 37.82 -14.45 20.15
C VAL A 367 37.82 -15.92 19.75
N ILE A 368 37.55 -16.81 20.70
CA ILE A 368 37.49 -18.27 20.48
C ILE A 368 36.06 -18.62 20.06
N ASP A 369 35.09 -18.45 20.96
CA ASP A 369 33.70 -18.79 20.71
C ASP A 369 32.78 -18.08 21.73
N TYR A 370 31.49 -18.31 21.58
CA TYR A 370 30.50 -17.90 22.55
C TYR A 370 30.62 -18.75 23.82
N ASN A 371 30.58 -18.10 24.99
CA ASN A 371 30.69 -18.83 26.27
C ASN A 371 29.30 -19.46 26.61
N PHE A 372 29.06 -20.64 26.11
CA PHE A 372 27.80 -21.39 26.32
C PHE A 372 27.59 -21.75 27.80
N GLU A 373 28.65 -21.96 28.59
CA GLU A 373 28.51 -22.34 30.01
C GLU A 373 27.81 -21.26 30.87
N ARG A 374 27.89 -19.99 30.47
CA ARG A 374 27.23 -18.89 31.17
C ARG A 374 25.82 -18.55 30.64
N LEU A 375 25.47 -18.97 29.44
CA LEU A 375 24.08 -18.94 28.94
C LEU A 375 23.17 -19.86 29.77
N ASP A 376 23.69 -20.97 30.24
CA ASP A 376 22.95 -21.97 31.03
C ASP A 376 22.36 -21.39 32.35
N ARG A 377 22.80 -20.22 32.79
CA ARG A 377 22.20 -19.53 33.94
C ARG A 377 21.00 -18.63 33.59
N ILE A 378 20.77 -18.35 32.29
CA ILE A 378 19.76 -17.38 31.88
C ILE A 378 18.52 -18.07 31.22
N LYS A 379 18.69 -19.19 30.53
CA LYS A 379 17.56 -20.00 30.01
C LYS A 379 17.97 -21.47 29.89
N THR A 380 17.84 -22.21 30.97
CA THR A 380 18.05 -23.66 30.97
C THR A 380 16.97 -24.42 30.18
N ARG A 381 15.85 -23.78 29.88
CA ARG A 381 14.70 -24.38 29.20
C ARG A 381 14.09 -23.42 28.21
N VAL A 382 13.98 -23.85 26.96
CA VAL A 382 13.24 -23.16 25.91
C VAL A 382 11.92 -23.87 25.72
N GLU A 383 10.81 -23.16 25.90
CA GLU A 383 9.46 -23.67 25.65
C GLU A 383 8.73 -22.70 24.72
N GLU A 384 8.31 -23.22 23.57
CA GLU A 384 7.51 -22.50 22.60
C GLU A 384 6.29 -23.32 22.24
N THR A 385 5.09 -22.75 22.34
CA THR A 385 3.83 -23.43 22.05
C THR A 385 2.91 -22.50 21.28
N PHE A 386 2.46 -22.97 20.12
CA PHE A 386 1.37 -22.37 19.33
C PHE A 386 0.55 -23.47 18.67
N GLU A 387 -0.55 -23.16 18.04
CA GLU A 387 -1.47 -24.15 17.47
C GLU A 387 -0.76 -25.14 16.54
N GLY A 388 -0.77 -26.42 16.92
CA GLY A 388 -0.12 -27.51 16.17
C GLY A 388 1.39 -27.66 16.39
N PHE A 389 2.03 -26.83 17.25
CA PHE A 389 3.46 -26.91 17.50
C PHE A 389 3.78 -26.76 18.99
N THR A 390 4.61 -27.63 19.50
CA THR A 390 5.19 -27.52 20.86
C THR A 390 6.66 -27.94 20.80
N LEU A 391 7.55 -27.04 21.22
CA LEU A 391 8.98 -27.29 21.39
C LEU A 391 9.32 -27.14 22.86
N SER A 392 9.92 -28.15 23.46
CA SER A 392 10.50 -28.08 24.81
C SER A 392 11.93 -28.59 24.73
N LEU A 393 12.91 -27.75 25.03
CA LEU A 393 14.32 -28.06 24.98
C LEU A 393 14.96 -27.70 26.33
N ASP A 394 15.49 -28.69 27.03
CA ASP A 394 16.30 -28.50 28.22
C ASP A 394 17.79 -28.52 27.83
N LEU A 395 18.40 -27.34 27.82
CA LEU A 395 19.78 -27.15 27.37
C LEU A 395 20.84 -27.77 28.35
N ALA A 396 20.47 -28.00 29.60
CA ALA A 396 21.37 -28.52 30.61
C ALA A 396 21.60 -30.04 30.50
N GLY A 397 20.58 -30.78 29.97
CA GLY A 397 20.60 -32.24 29.86
C GLY A 397 20.58 -32.78 28.43
N THR A 398 20.65 -31.94 27.42
CA THR A 398 20.49 -32.31 26.02
C THR A 398 21.82 -32.54 25.31
N ASP A 399 21.96 -33.65 24.60
CA ASP A 399 23.01 -33.86 23.60
C ASP A 399 22.80 -32.81 22.47
N ARG A 400 23.66 -31.81 22.45
CA ARG A 400 23.55 -30.63 21.57
C ARG A 400 23.67 -31.01 20.09
N GLU A 401 24.58 -31.90 19.70
CA GLU A 401 24.73 -32.32 18.30
C GLU A 401 23.49 -33.02 17.80
N ARG A 402 22.95 -33.93 18.63
CA ARG A 402 21.73 -34.66 18.31
C ARG A 402 20.50 -33.73 18.25
N ALA A 403 20.41 -32.76 19.15
CA ALA A 403 19.33 -31.77 19.14
C ALA A 403 19.38 -30.88 17.90
N ILE A 404 20.54 -30.34 17.54
CA ILE A 404 20.75 -29.55 16.32
C ILE A 404 20.40 -30.36 15.08
N HIS A 405 20.86 -31.60 14.98
CA HIS A 405 20.53 -32.47 13.86
C HIS A 405 19.02 -32.72 13.74
N THR A 406 18.34 -32.92 14.86
CA THR A 406 16.91 -33.15 14.90
C THR A 406 16.11 -31.89 14.50
N LEU A 407 16.53 -30.71 15.00
CA LEU A 407 15.89 -29.43 14.64
C LEU A 407 16.09 -29.11 13.16
N ARG A 408 17.26 -29.32 12.60
CA ARG A 408 17.50 -29.17 11.14
C ARG A 408 16.59 -30.07 10.32
N LYS A 409 16.45 -31.36 10.68
CA LYS A 409 15.50 -32.24 10.01
C LYS A 409 14.05 -31.77 10.07
N MET A 410 13.62 -31.21 11.20
CA MET A 410 12.29 -30.66 11.36
C MET A 410 12.08 -29.42 10.47
N ILE A 411 13.08 -28.57 10.37
CA ILE A 411 13.06 -27.40 9.47
C ILE A 411 12.94 -27.86 8.01
N ASP A 412 13.76 -28.83 7.58
CA ASP A 412 13.72 -29.39 6.23
C ASP A 412 12.34 -29.97 5.88
N VAL A 413 11.68 -30.64 6.85
CA VAL A 413 10.32 -31.20 6.65
C VAL A 413 9.29 -30.10 6.54
N LEU A 414 9.36 -29.05 7.36
CA LEU A 414 8.43 -27.92 7.30
C LEU A 414 8.58 -27.12 5.98
N GLU A 415 9.81 -26.94 5.51
CA GLU A 415 10.09 -26.27 4.23
C GLU A 415 9.58 -27.11 3.03
N LEU A 416 9.72 -28.43 3.07
CA LEU A 416 9.19 -29.35 2.06
C LEU A 416 7.65 -29.32 2.00
N ASP A 417 6.97 -29.22 3.14
CA ASP A 417 5.50 -29.12 3.21
C ASP A 417 4.99 -27.77 2.68
N MET A 418 5.77 -26.69 2.83
CA MET A 418 5.47 -25.39 2.24
C MET A 418 5.63 -25.36 0.71
N LEU A 419 6.46 -26.24 0.14
CA LEU A 419 6.70 -26.32 -1.30
C LEU A 419 5.72 -27.26 -2.03
N THR A 420 4.97 -28.11 -1.30
CA THR A 420 3.94 -28.98 -1.87
C THR A 420 2.60 -28.23 -1.91
N PRO A 421 2.03 -27.92 -3.10
CA PRO A 421 0.72 -27.29 -3.17
C PRO A 421 -0.33 -28.24 -2.60
N LYS A 422 -1.06 -27.84 -1.56
CA LYS A 422 -2.23 -28.55 -1.03
C LYS A 422 -3.23 -28.73 -2.17
N GLY A 423 -3.28 -29.95 -2.73
CA GLY A 423 -4.28 -30.35 -3.72
C GLY A 423 -5.68 -30.10 -3.16
N LYS A 424 -6.50 -29.41 -3.93
CA LYS A 424 -7.94 -29.26 -3.68
C LYS A 424 -8.55 -30.66 -3.49
N GLN A 425 -8.97 -30.99 -2.30
CA GLN A 425 -9.94 -32.07 -2.08
C GLN A 425 -11.27 -31.60 -2.70
N GLY A 426 -11.54 -32.11 -3.91
CA GLY A 426 -12.82 -31.99 -4.57
C GLY A 426 -13.84 -32.83 -3.81
N GLY A 427 -14.94 -32.19 -3.39
CA GLY A 427 -16.12 -32.89 -2.94
C GLY A 427 -16.74 -33.66 -4.11
N GLU A 428 -16.88 -34.94 -3.95
CA GLU A 428 -17.80 -35.80 -4.73
C GLU A 428 -19.05 -35.96 -3.86
N ASP A 429 -20.07 -35.15 -4.15
CA ASP A 429 -21.47 -35.46 -3.82
C ASP A 429 -21.94 -36.47 -4.90
N GLY A 430 -22.00 -37.71 -4.52
CA GLY A 430 -22.64 -38.78 -5.30
C GLY A 430 -24.08 -38.95 -4.86
N ASP A 431 -25.01 -38.45 -5.65
CA ASP A 431 -26.41 -38.89 -5.67
C ASP A 431 -26.47 -40.36 -6.15
N GLU A 432 -26.93 -41.27 -5.32
CA GLU A 432 -27.47 -42.54 -5.78
C GLU A 432 -28.90 -42.69 -5.34
N ALA A 433 -29.77 -42.53 -6.31
CA ALA A 433 -31.14 -43.00 -6.30
C ALA A 433 -31.16 -44.46 -6.79
N GLY A 434 -31.91 -45.25 -6.07
CA GLY A 434 -32.15 -46.66 -6.15
C GLY A 434 -32.44 -47.34 -7.46
N GLU A 435 -32.38 -48.62 -7.47
CA GLU A 435 -33.54 -49.50 -7.81
C GLU A 435 -33.18 -50.97 -7.53
N ALA A 436 -34.24 -51.63 -7.11
CA ALA A 436 -34.33 -53.04 -6.74
C ALA A 436 -34.21 -54.00 -7.92
N GLY A 437 -33.93 -55.25 -7.62
CA GLY A 437 -34.21 -56.35 -8.55
C GLY A 437 -33.51 -57.65 -8.22
N ASP A 438 -34.23 -58.52 -7.56
CA ASP A 438 -34.34 -59.97 -7.65
C ASP A 438 -33.15 -60.82 -8.22
N GLY A 439 -32.83 -61.88 -7.48
CA GLY A 439 -32.10 -63.01 -7.95
C GLY A 439 -31.44 -63.82 -6.83
#